data_bab24b6b2b6c06ffd310804405ad6d38
#
_entry.id   bab24b6b2b6c06ffd310804405ad6d38
#
_cell.length_a   1.000
_cell.length_b   1.000
_cell.length_c   1.000
_cell.angle_alpha   90.00
_cell.angle_beta   90.00
_cell.angle_gamma   90.00
#
_symmetry.space_group_name_H-M   'P 1'
#
loop_
_entity.id
_entity.type
_entity.pdbx_description
1 polymer ?
#
loop_
_entity_poly.entity_id
_entity_poly.type
_entity_poly.pdbx_seq_one_letter_code
_entity_poly.pdbx_strand_id
1 'polypeptide(L)'
;GRFNTLLWDLNMSFASYRLTDASDHWDGFTIEEAKYIDPLQHLNSFSVQPRPLIRNVISDVTKKRMYLAHIRTIVEENFDNQDYMSRCEQIQTKIDASVLADTNKFYSYSDFTANLTSTVSDLVDYPGISELMDDRSVYLLGLEGSLNIPDVSNISESVLNPIVGDSIWIT
;
A
#
# COMPACT_ATOMS: atom_id res chain seq x y z
N GLY A 1 20.28 0.70 -18.95
CA GLY A 1 18.86 1.03 -19.05
C GLY A 1 18.21 1.19 -17.69
N ARG A 2 17.21 2.05 -17.58
CA ARG A 2 16.39 2.19 -16.37
C ARG A 2 15.03 1.58 -16.66
N PHE A 3 14.51 0.78 -15.73
CA PHE A 3 13.13 0.31 -15.77
C PHE A 3 12.26 1.36 -15.08
N ASN A 4 11.16 1.74 -15.73
CA ASN A 4 10.12 2.57 -15.12
C ASN A 4 8.84 1.74 -15.00
N THR A 5 8.18 1.84 -13.87
CA THR A 5 6.90 1.17 -13.66
C THR A 5 5.79 1.98 -14.33
N LEU A 6 4.95 1.32 -15.10
CA LEU A 6 3.69 1.88 -15.58
C LEU A 6 2.57 1.39 -14.65
N LEU A 7 1.79 2.34 -14.14
CA LEU A 7 0.59 2.01 -13.36
C LEU A 7 -0.50 1.55 -14.32
N TRP A 8 -1.04 0.37 -14.07
CA TRP A 8 -2.06 -0.26 -14.89
C TRP A 8 -3.00 -1.07 -14.01
N ASP A 9 -4.29 -0.98 -14.29
CA ASP A 9 -5.33 -1.83 -13.69
C ASP A 9 -5.38 -1.79 -12.15
N LEU A 10 -5.54 -0.60 -11.58
CA LEU A 10 -5.53 -0.36 -10.13
C LEU A 10 -6.84 -0.71 -9.42
N ASN A 11 -7.88 -1.15 -10.14
CA ASN A 11 -9.18 -1.52 -9.58
C ASN A 11 -9.13 -2.67 -8.56
N MET A 12 -8.03 -3.43 -8.54
CA MET A 12 -7.82 -4.53 -7.60
C MET A 12 -6.84 -4.21 -6.47
N SER A 13 -6.52 -2.93 -6.25
CA SER A 13 -5.44 -2.51 -5.34
C SER A 13 -5.76 -2.70 -3.86
N PHE A 14 -7.03 -2.56 -3.45
CA PHE A 14 -7.45 -2.63 -2.05
C PHE A 14 -7.98 -4.01 -1.69
N ALA A 15 -7.13 -5.03 -1.83
CA ALA A 15 -7.40 -6.43 -1.50
C ALA A 15 -8.66 -7.04 -2.16
N SER A 16 -9.13 -6.46 -3.25
CA SER A 16 -10.15 -7.08 -4.10
C SER A 16 -9.59 -8.21 -4.97
N TYR A 17 -8.27 -8.25 -5.16
CA TYR A 17 -7.55 -9.39 -5.72
C TYR A 17 -6.58 -9.95 -4.68
N ARG A 18 -6.88 -11.12 -4.16
CA ARG A 18 -6.13 -11.77 -3.09
C ARG A 18 -5.46 -13.08 -3.50
N LEU A 19 -5.58 -13.45 -4.78
CA LEU A 19 -4.93 -14.65 -5.33
C LEU A 19 -3.42 -14.45 -5.40
N THR A 20 -2.68 -15.28 -4.68
CA THR A 20 -1.23 -15.27 -4.69
C THR A 20 -0.71 -16.65 -4.31
N ASP A 21 0.44 -17.04 -4.85
CA ASP A 21 1.14 -18.28 -4.49
C ASP A 21 1.75 -18.24 -3.08
N ALA A 22 1.65 -17.12 -2.36
CA ALA A 22 1.98 -17.02 -0.95
C ALA A 22 0.80 -17.36 -0.02
N SER A 23 -0.41 -17.54 -0.57
CA SER A 23 -1.58 -17.96 0.19
C SER A 23 -1.61 -19.47 0.36
N ASP A 24 -2.03 -19.93 1.54
CA ASP A 24 -2.29 -21.35 1.81
C ASP A 24 -3.67 -21.79 1.29
N HIS A 25 -4.50 -20.85 0.82
CA HIS A 25 -5.82 -21.11 0.26
C HIS A 25 -5.79 -21.03 -1.26
N TRP A 26 -6.50 -21.92 -1.93
CA TRP A 26 -6.53 -21.97 -3.38
C TRP A 26 -7.21 -20.72 -4.00
N ASP A 27 -8.15 -20.11 -3.26
CA ASP A 27 -8.89 -18.89 -3.60
C ASP A 27 -8.22 -17.60 -3.14
N GLY A 28 -7.00 -17.71 -2.59
CA GLY A 28 -6.20 -16.57 -2.13
C GLY A 28 -6.40 -16.23 -0.65
N PHE A 29 -5.87 -15.10 -0.24
CA PHE A 29 -6.03 -14.59 1.12
C PHE A 29 -7.48 -14.16 1.40
N THR A 30 -7.94 -14.41 2.62
CA THR A 30 -9.15 -13.78 3.16
C THR A 30 -8.92 -12.28 3.35
N ILE A 31 -9.98 -11.50 3.52
CA ILE A 31 -9.88 -10.07 3.85
C ILE A 31 -9.09 -9.88 5.15
N GLU A 32 -9.36 -10.71 6.15
CA GLU A 32 -8.70 -10.65 7.44
C GLU A 32 -7.20 -10.94 7.32
N GLU A 33 -6.81 -11.95 6.57
CA GLU A 33 -5.40 -12.22 6.30
C GLU A 33 -4.73 -11.09 5.51
N ALA A 34 -5.44 -10.47 4.57
CA ALA A 34 -4.90 -9.37 3.76
C ALA A 34 -4.50 -8.15 4.59
N LYS A 35 -5.17 -7.91 5.74
CA LYS A 35 -4.81 -6.86 6.69
C LYS A 35 -3.40 -7.05 7.25
N TYR A 36 -2.99 -8.30 7.45
CA TYR A 36 -1.77 -8.68 8.18
C TYR A 36 -0.69 -9.35 7.32
N ILE A 37 -0.78 -9.26 5.99
CA ILE A 37 0.28 -9.77 5.11
C ILE A 37 1.58 -9.00 5.37
N ASP A 38 2.64 -9.72 5.72
CA ASP A 38 3.99 -9.16 5.79
C ASP A 38 4.40 -8.65 4.40
N PRO A 39 4.83 -7.40 4.24
CA PRO A 39 5.27 -6.85 2.97
C PRO A 39 6.46 -7.61 2.34
N LEU A 40 7.13 -8.45 3.12
CA LEU A 40 8.22 -9.32 2.66
C LEU A 40 7.78 -10.77 2.44
N GLN A 41 6.52 -11.13 2.67
CA GLN A 41 6.03 -12.51 2.60
C GLN A 41 6.25 -13.14 1.22
N HIS A 42 6.13 -12.35 0.15
CA HIS A 42 6.39 -12.82 -1.21
C HIS A 42 7.82 -13.33 -1.44
N LEU A 43 8.75 -13.08 -0.52
CA LEU A 43 10.09 -13.65 -0.56
C LEU A 43 10.11 -15.16 -0.30
N ASN A 44 9.14 -15.66 0.46
CA ASN A 44 9.12 -17.04 0.92
C ASN A 44 8.52 -18.02 -0.11
N SER A 45 7.80 -17.52 -1.11
CA SER A 45 7.11 -18.33 -2.13
C SER A 45 7.94 -18.63 -3.39
N PHE A 46 9.24 -18.35 -3.37
CA PHE A 46 10.11 -18.46 -4.56
C PHE A 46 10.52 -19.88 -4.95
N SER A 47 10.20 -20.89 -4.16
CA SER A 47 10.62 -22.25 -4.46
C SER A 47 9.93 -22.83 -5.69
N VAL A 48 8.70 -22.39 -5.99
CA VAL A 48 7.85 -22.96 -7.05
C VAL A 48 7.80 -22.04 -8.27
N GLN A 49 7.79 -20.73 -8.07
CA GLN A 49 7.68 -19.73 -9.13
C GLN A 49 8.73 -18.62 -8.96
N PRO A 50 9.84 -18.67 -9.68
CA PRO A 50 10.90 -17.68 -9.52
C PRO A 50 10.44 -16.28 -9.92
N ARG A 51 10.60 -15.30 -9.03
CA ARG A 51 10.33 -13.88 -9.27
C ARG A 51 11.64 -13.09 -9.20
N PRO A 52 12.43 -13.12 -10.27
CA PRO A 52 13.82 -12.62 -10.23
C PRO A 52 13.90 -11.13 -9.91
N LEU A 53 12.93 -10.31 -10.34
CA LEU A 53 12.93 -8.87 -10.02
C LEU A 53 12.74 -8.63 -8.53
N ILE A 54 11.71 -9.20 -7.93
CA ILE A 54 11.42 -9.04 -6.50
C ILE A 54 12.58 -9.60 -5.69
N ARG A 55 13.00 -10.83 -5.98
CA ARG A 55 14.10 -11.48 -5.28
C ARG A 55 15.40 -10.65 -5.32
N ASN A 56 15.81 -10.18 -6.50
CA ASN A 56 17.08 -9.46 -6.65
C ASN A 56 17.02 -8.06 -6.04
N VAL A 57 15.85 -7.42 -6.01
CA VAL A 57 15.69 -6.12 -5.35
C VAL A 57 15.72 -6.27 -3.83
N ILE A 58 14.96 -7.20 -3.29
CA ILE A 58 14.76 -7.31 -1.84
C ILE A 58 15.86 -8.13 -1.14
N SER A 59 16.62 -8.97 -1.87
CA SER A 59 17.84 -9.59 -1.31
C SER A 59 19.01 -8.61 -1.10
N ASP A 60 19.01 -7.47 -1.77
CA ASP A 60 19.93 -6.38 -1.52
C ASP A 60 19.48 -5.60 -0.27
N VAL A 61 20.34 -5.55 0.75
CA VAL A 61 20.01 -4.95 2.05
C VAL A 61 19.61 -3.47 1.91
N THR A 62 20.31 -2.73 1.06
CA THR A 62 20.02 -1.30 0.86
C THR A 62 18.67 -1.09 0.19
N LYS A 63 18.39 -1.82 -0.87
CA LYS A 63 17.11 -1.73 -1.58
C LYS A 63 15.93 -2.22 -0.73
N LYS A 64 16.13 -3.27 0.06
CA LYS A 64 15.14 -3.72 1.05
C LYS A 64 14.81 -2.62 2.06
N ARG A 65 15.83 -1.95 2.61
CA ARG A 65 15.62 -0.81 3.52
C ARG A 65 14.87 0.33 2.85
N MET A 66 15.24 0.68 1.62
CA MET A 66 14.51 1.71 0.85
C MET A 66 13.04 1.32 0.63
N TYR A 67 12.77 0.07 0.28
CA TYR A 67 11.41 -0.43 0.10
C TYR A 67 10.58 -0.29 1.38
N LEU A 68 11.11 -0.73 2.51
CA LEU A 68 10.43 -0.62 3.81
C LEU A 68 10.26 0.84 4.24
N ALA A 69 11.27 1.70 3.98
CA ALA A 69 11.17 3.13 4.24
C ALA A 69 10.02 3.78 3.45
N HIS A 70 9.88 3.44 2.17
CA HIS A 70 8.77 3.93 1.37
C HIS A 70 7.41 3.44 1.87
N ILE A 71 7.30 2.18 2.30
CA ILE A 71 6.06 1.68 2.91
C ILE A 71 5.70 2.53 4.14
N ARG A 72 6.65 2.73 5.04
CA ARG A 72 6.45 3.55 6.25
C ARG A 72 5.99 4.97 5.90
N THR A 73 6.72 5.64 5.02
CA THR A 73 6.37 7.00 4.56
C THR A 73 4.94 7.05 3.98
N ILE A 74 4.59 6.09 3.12
CA ILE A 74 3.24 6.03 2.54
C ILE A 74 2.18 5.87 3.62
N VAL A 75 2.42 5.00 4.60
CA VAL A 75 1.46 4.77 5.69
C VAL A 75 1.33 6.01 6.56
N GLU A 76 2.43 6.57 7.04
CA GLU A 76 2.44 7.75 7.91
C GLU A 76 1.82 8.98 7.25
N GLU A 77 2.12 9.21 5.97
CA GLU A 77 1.66 10.42 5.27
C GLU A 77 0.23 10.32 4.72
N ASN A 78 -0.29 9.11 4.46
CA ASN A 78 -1.56 8.97 3.75
C ASN A 78 -2.63 8.20 4.53
N PHE A 79 -2.27 7.30 5.43
CA PHE A 79 -3.23 6.39 6.06
C PHE A 79 -3.34 6.58 7.57
N ASP A 80 -2.25 6.74 8.29
CA ASP A 80 -2.25 6.86 9.76
C ASP A 80 -3.02 8.09 10.26
N ASN A 81 -2.99 9.18 9.50
CA ASN A 81 -3.71 10.43 9.79
C ASN A 81 -5.16 10.45 9.30
N GLN A 82 -5.68 9.38 8.71
CA GLN A 82 -7.04 9.27 8.15
C GLN A 82 -7.34 10.20 6.94
N ASP A 83 -6.37 10.92 6.41
CA ASP A 83 -6.57 11.84 5.28
C ASP A 83 -7.05 11.13 4.01
N TYR A 84 -6.69 9.85 3.85
CA TYR A 84 -7.13 9.04 2.73
C TYR A 84 -8.67 8.93 2.64
N MET A 85 -9.36 8.82 3.79
CA MET A 85 -10.82 8.72 3.81
C MET A 85 -11.48 9.98 3.30
N SER A 86 -11.03 11.16 3.75
CA SER A 86 -11.54 12.43 3.23
C SER A 86 -11.38 12.53 1.71
N ARG A 87 -10.25 12.06 1.17
CA ARG A 87 -10.01 12.02 -0.27
C ARG A 87 -10.92 11.01 -0.98
N CYS A 88 -11.16 9.84 -0.40
CA CYS A 88 -12.08 8.84 -0.95
C CYS A 88 -13.52 9.38 -1.01
N GLU A 89 -13.99 10.04 0.05
CA GLU A 89 -15.32 10.67 0.10
C GLU A 89 -15.48 11.78 -0.95
N GLN A 90 -14.44 12.60 -1.14
CA GLN A 90 -14.45 13.63 -2.18
C GLN A 90 -14.55 13.03 -3.58
N ILE A 91 -13.81 11.96 -3.85
CA ILE A 91 -13.86 11.23 -5.12
C ILE A 91 -15.24 10.59 -5.31
N GLN A 92 -15.75 9.89 -4.29
CA GLN A 92 -17.07 9.28 -4.32
C GLN A 92 -18.15 10.32 -4.63
N THR A 93 -18.15 11.44 -3.93
CA THR A 93 -19.08 12.56 -4.17
C THR A 93 -19.00 13.09 -5.61
N LYS A 94 -17.78 13.21 -6.14
CA LYS A 94 -17.55 13.73 -7.49
C LYS A 94 -18.13 12.84 -8.59
N ILE A 95 -18.09 11.52 -8.40
CA ILE A 95 -18.56 10.54 -9.39
C ILE A 95 -19.98 10.03 -9.11
N ASP A 96 -20.58 10.38 -7.99
CA ASP A 96 -21.85 9.87 -7.46
C ASP A 96 -22.98 9.88 -8.51
N ALA A 97 -23.27 11.04 -9.08
CA ALA A 97 -24.32 11.18 -10.09
C ALA A 97 -24.09 10.32 -11.35
N SER A 98 -22.82 10.13 -11.72
CA SER A 98 -22.46 9.30 -12.86
C SER A 98 -22.68 7.82 -12.55
N VAL A 99 -22.30 7.38 -11.35
CA VAL A 99 -22.50 5.99 -10.90
C VAL A 99 -24.00 5.70 -10.73
N LEU A 100 -24.77 6.63 -10.18
CA LEU A 100 -26.22 6.48 -10.05
C LEU A 100 -26.89 6.30 -11.42
N ALA A 101 -26.51 7.11 -12.41
CA ALA A 101 -27.07 7.09 -13.75
C ALA A 101 -26.58 5.91 -14.62
N ASP A 102 -25.49 5.24 -14.27
CA ASP A 102 -24.94 4.13 -15.03
C ASP A 102 -25.86 2.91 -14.96
N THR A 103 -26.43 2.52 -16.09
CA THR A 103 -27.29 1.33 -16.21
C THR A 103 -26.50 0.03 -16.42
N ASN A 104 -25.21 0.12 -16.69
CA ASN A 104 -24.32 -1.03 -16.95
C ASN A 104 -23.38 -1.37 -15.80
N LYS A 105 -23.56 -0.74 -14.63
CA LYS A 105 -22.74 -1.05 -13.45
C LYS A 105 -22.90 -2.49 -12.99
N PHE A 106 -21.81 -3.11 -12.61
CA PHE A 106 -21.80 -4.50 -12.12
C PHE A 106 -22.35 -4.63 -10.69
N TYR A 107 -22.19 -3.58 -9.87
CA TYR A 107 -22.63 -3.53 -8.48
C TYR A 107 -23.76 -2.52 -8.31
N SER A 108 -24.55 -2.68 -7.26
CA SER A 108 -25.64 -1.74 -6.98
C SER A 108 -25.09 -0.37 -6.55
N TYR A 109 -25.93 0.64 -6.64
CA TYR A 109 -25.58 1.96 -6.11
C TYR A 109 -25.39 1.96 -4.60
N SER A 110 -26.13 1.10 -3.86
CA SER A 110 -25.94 0.91 -2.43
C SER A 110 -24.57 0.29 -2.11
N ASP A 111 -24.08 -0.63 -2.93
CA ASP A 111 -22.75 -1.21 -2.76
C ASP A 111 -21.66 -0.15 -2.97
N PHE A 112 -21.81 0.67 -4.01
CA PHE A 112 -20.91 1.79 -4.25
C PHE A 112 -20.84 2.76 -3.06
N THR A 113 -21.98 3.08 -2.44
CA THR A 113 -22.01 3.98 -1.29
C THR A 113 -21.45 3.34 -0.02
N ALA A 114 -21.65 2.04 0.17
CA ALA A 114 -21.22 1.31 1.37
C ALA A 114 -19.72 0.94 1.36
N ASN A 115 -19.14 0.70 0.19
CA ASN A 115 -17.81 0.07 0.08
C ASN A 115 -16.62 0.97 0.51
N LEU A 116 -16.84 2.22 0.88
CA LEU A 116 -15.79 2.98 1.57
C LEU A 116 -15.49 2.43 2.97
N THR A 117 -16.52 1.93 3.66
CA THR A 117 -16.41 1.56 5.09
C THR A 117 -16.79 0.12 5.39
N SER A 118 -17.40 -0.57 4.45
CA SER A 118 -17.94 -1.91 4.68
C SER A 118 -17.68 -2.84 3.51
N THR A 119 -17.46 -4.11 3.81
CA THR A 119 -17.33 -5.15 2.80
C THR A 119 -18.61 -5.28 1.97
N VAL A 120 -18.45 -5.35 0.67
CA VAL A 120 -19.51 -5.71 -0.29
C VAL A 120 -19.25 -7.12 -0.78
N SER A 121 -20.23 -7.99 -0.58
CA SER A 121 -20.14 -9.41 -0.95
C SER A 121 -20.87 -9.67 -2.26
N ASP A 122 -20.18 -10.32 -3.19
CA ASP A 122 -20.70 -10.85 -4.45
C ASP A 122 -20.02 -12.20 -4.73
N LEU A 123 -19.57 -12.45 -5.96
CA LEU A 123 -18.72 -13.62 -6.28
C LEU A 123 -17.40 -13.61 -5.49
N VAL A 124 -16.91 -12.44 -5.16
CA VAL A 124 -15.74 -12.19 -4.31
C VAL A 124 -16.11 -11.08 -3.33
N ASP A 125 -15.62 -11.20 -2.10
CA ASP A 125 -15.78 -10.13 -1.12
C ASP A 125 -14.82 -8.98 -1.42
N TYR A 126 -15.36 -7.76 -1.49
CA TYR A 126 -14.60 -6.52 -1.65
C TYR A 126 -14.58 -5.77 -0.33
N PRO A 127 -13.45 -5.69 0.35
CA PRO A 127 -13.37 -5.02 1.65
C PRO A 127 -13.66 -3.54 1.53
N GLY A 128 -14.26 -2.98 2.58
CA GLY A 128 -14.31 -1.54 2.73
C GLY A 128 -12.89 -0.95 2.84
N ILE A 129 -12.68 0.22 2.27
CA ILE A 129 -11.34 0.83 2.27
C ILE A 129 -10.85 1.08 3.70
N SER A 130 -11.68 1.66 4.58
CA SER A 130 -11.31 1.88 5.98
C SER A 130 -11.20 0.56 6.75
N GLU A 131 -12.13 -0.38 6.52
CA GLU A 131 -12.08 -1.70 7.13
C GLU A 131 -10.76 -2.44 6.88
N LEU A 132 -10.19 -2.27 5.68
CA LEU A 132 -8.89 -2.84 5.34
C LEU A 132 -7.73 -2.00 5.88
N MET A 133 -7.74 -0.68 5.62
CA MET A 133 -6.55 0.14 5.77
C MET A 133 -6.29 0.61 7.19
N ASP A 134 -7.31 0.73 8.04
CA ASP A 134 -7.12 1.12 9.43
C ASP A 134 -6.29 0.05 10.17
N ASP A 135 -6.72 -1.21 10.10
CA ASP A 135 -5.98 -2.32 10.71
C ASP A 135 -4.62 -2.55 10.04
N ARG A 136 -4.57 -2.45 8.70
CA ARG A 136 -3.33 -2.65 7.97
C ARG A 136 -2.28 -1.59 8.28
N SER A 137 -2.67 -0.35 8.45
CA SER A 137 -1.75 0.74 8.81
C SER A 137 -1.13 0.50 10.19
N VAL A 138 -1.94 0.14 11.16
CA VAL A 138 -1.47 -0.23 12.51
C VAL A 138 -0.50 -1.42 12.44
N TYR A 139 -0.85 -2.45 11.69
CA TYR A 139 0.02 -3.61 11.51
C TYR A 139 1.36 -3.25 10.87
N LEU A 140 1.34 -2.47 9.78
CA LEU A 140 2.57 -2.10 9.07
C LEU A 140 3.49 -1.23 9.92
N LEU A 141 2.96 -0.27 10.69
CA LEU A 141 3.74 0.57 11.59
C LEU A 141 4.24 -0.21 12.81
N GLY A 142 3.52 -1.25 13.23
CA GLY A 142 3.89 -2.14 14.33
C GLY A 142 4.92 -3.22 13.99
N LEU A 143 5.35 -3.33 12.74
CA LEU A 143 6.39 -4.30 12.33
C LEU A 143 7.78 -3.88 12.84
N GLU A 144 7.96 -3.96 14.15
CA GLU A 144 9.24 -3.68 14.81
C GLU A 144 10.36 -4.57 14.27
N GLY A 145 11.51 -3.96 13.99
CA GLY A 145 12.69 -4.64 13.46
C GLY A 145 12.74 -4.78 11.95
N SER A 146 11.62 -4.96 11.26
CA SER A 146 11.57 -4.96 9.79
C SER A 146 11.58 -3.55 9.20
N LEU A 147 10.95 -2.61 9.90
CA LEU A 147 10.90 -1.19 9.55
C LEU A 147 11.88 -0.35 10.38
N ASN A 148 12.84 -0.98 11.07
CA ASN A 148 13.85 -0.26 11.84
C ASN A 148 14.75 0.53 10.88
N ILE A 149 14.19 1.65 10.43
CA ILE A 149 14.91 2.71 9.75
C ILE A 149 15.49 3.55 10.88
N PRO A 150 16.80 3.84 10.86
CA PRO A 150 17.37 4.76 11.83
C PRO A 150 16.54 6.04 11.83
N ASP A 151 16.01 6.41 12.99
CA ASP A 151 15.38 7.70 13.16
C ASP A 151 16.49 8.75 12.99
N VAL A 152 16.43 9.50 11.90
CA VAL A 152 17.36 10.60 11.65
C VAL A 152 16.76 11.82 12.33
N SER A 153 16.79 11.81 13.66
CA SER A 153 16.49 12.99 14.47
C SER A 153 17.74 13.88 14.57
N ASN A 154 17.55 15.18 14.48
CA ASN A 154 18.61 16.18 14.59
C ASN A 154 19.63 16.20 13.45
N ILE A 155 19.15 16.29 12.20
CA ILE A 155 20.04 16.65 11.08
C ILE A 155 20.52 18.08 11.33
N SER A 156 21.83 18.26 11.51
CA SER A 156 22.45 19.57 11.49
C SER A 156 23.30 19.74 10.23
N GLU A 157 23.18 20.89 9.62
CA GLU A 157 23.97 21.28 8.47
C GLU A 157 25.15 22.17 8.91
N SER A 158 26.33 21.95 8.32
CA SER A 158 27.53 22.73 8.67
C SER A 158 27.49 24.17 8.16
N VAL A 159 26.64 24.47 7.20
CA VAL A 159 26.50 25.78 6.57
C VAL A 159 25.03 26.16 6.49
N LEU A 160 24.65 27.19 7.22
CA LEU A 160 23.29 27.75 7.15
C LEU A 160 23.19 28.62 5.86
N ASN A 161 22.22 28.32 5.01
CA ASN A 161 22.06 28.98 3.69
C ASN A 161 23.27 28.82 2.73
N PRO A 162 23.54 27.58 2.29
CA PRO A 162 24.69 27.32 1.42
C PRO A 162 24.56 28.02 0.06
N ILE A 163 25.66 28.48 -0.47
CA ILE A 163 25.77 29.04 -1.82
C ILE A 163 26.54 28.08 -2.74
N VAL A 164 26.45 28.30 -4.04
CA VAL A 164 27.19 27.49 -5.03
C VAL A 164 28.69 27.49 -4.75
N GLY A 165 29.26 26.32 -4.50
CA GLY A 165 30.69 26.13 -4.17
C GLY A 165 30.94 25.75 -2.72
N ASP A 166 29.95 25.83 -1.81
CA ASP A 166 30.09 25.38 -0.43
C ASP A 166 30.15 23.86 -0.34
N SER A 167 30.94 23.36 0.58
CA SER A 167 30.92 21.96 1.00
C SER A 167 30.06 21.82 2.26
N ILE A 168 28.97 21.05 2.17
CA ILE A 168 28.03 20.82 3.27
C ILE A 168 28.31 19.46 3.88
N TRP A 169 28.46 19.40 5.19
CA TRP A 169 28.52 18.19 5.96
C TRP A 169 27.20 18.02 6.70
N ILE A 170 26.58 16.86 6.57
CA ILE A 170 25.37 16.47 7.31
C ILE A 170 25.82 15.48 8.38
N THR A 171 25.54 15.78 9.62
CA THR A 171 25.84 14.94 10.79
C THR A 171 24.59 14.63 11.57
#